data_a93c5c3420511dda064feb9ed29dfa6c
#
_entry.id   a93c5c3420511dda064feb9ed29dfa6c
#
_cell.length_a   1.000
_cell.length_b   1.000
_cell.length_c   1.000
_cell.angle_alpha   90.00
_cell.angle_beta   90.00
_cell.angle_gamma   90.00
#
_symmetry.space_group_name_H-M   'P 1'
#
loop_
_entity.id
_entity.type
_entity.pdbx_description
1 polymer ?
#
loop_
_entity_poly.entity_id
_entity_poly.type
_entity_poly.pdbx_seq_one_letter_code
_entity_poly.pdbx_strand_id
1 'polypeptide(L)'
;GGLPFNNQFIPGHEYMGTVVKLGPSVDEIGLGERVAVEIHAGCGRCKRCRQGMYTSCHNYGKNYGSQDKGHRANGYTTDGGFTEYAVNNINTLIRVPEGISDEEATLIVTAGTATYGLDVLGGLIAGESVVVTGGGPIGLLAIAVAKTLGAAPVILTDIENNRLEIGRELGADITLNARDVNVVEEVRKISGGPGCDYVMECSGAPNALNEAA
;
A
#
# COMPACT_ATOMS: atom_id res chain seq x y z
N GLY A 1 8.59 -0.24 -21.25
CA GLY A 1 9.55 -1.27 -20.92
C GLY A 1 8.83 -2.42 -20.25
N GLY A 2 8.98 -3.63 -20.77
CA GLY A 2 8.41 -4.82 -20.14
C GLY A 2 9.09 -5.07 -18.80
N LEU A 3 8.35 -5.64 -17.86
CA LEU A 3 8.93 -6.12 -16.60
C LEU A 3 10.02 -7.14 -16.92
N PRO A 4 11.16 -7.14 -16.20
CA PRO A 4 12.32 -7.99 -16.51
C PRO A 4 12.11 -9.47 -16.15
N PHE A 5 10.87 -9.92 -16.03
CA PHE A 5 10.52 -11.24 -15.54
C PHE A 5 10.14 -12.14 -16.71
N ASN A 6 11.01 -13.11 -16.99
CA ASN A 6 10.81 -14.11 -18.04
C ASN A 6 10.14 -15.38 -17.49
N ASN A 7 9.55 -15.31 -16.29
CA ASN A 7 8.98 -16.47 -15.63
C ASN A 7 7.47 -16.51 -15.80
N GLN A 8 6.95 -17.68 -16.11
CA GLN A 8 5.52 -17.95 -15.98
C GLN A 8 5.19 -18.02 -14.49
N PHE A 9 4.28 -17.16 -14.03
CA PHE A 9 3.77 -17.15 -12.67
C PHE A 9 2.27 -16.83 -12.69
N ILE A 10 1.57 -17.23 -11.64
CA ILE A 10 0.16 -16.86 -11.43
C ILE A 10 0.13 -15.41 -10.91
N PRO A 11 -0.56 -14.47 -11.57
CA PRO A 11 -0.65 -13.09 -11.09
C PRO A 11 -1.57 -12.96 -9.86
N GLY A 12 -1.71 -11.71 -9.36
CA GLY A 12 -2.52 -11.36 -8.21
C GLY A 12 -1.68 -11.22 -6.94
N HIS A 13 -1.64 -10.02 -6.39
CA HIS A 13 -0.82 -9.69 -5.22
C HIS A 13 -1.62 -9.04 -4.08
N GLU A 14 -2.91 -8.82 -4.28
CA GLU A 14 -3.86 -8.29 -3.30
C GLU A 14 -4.92 -9.36 -3.05
N TYR A 15 -4.66 -10.25 -2.10
CA TYR A 15 -5.54 -11.38 -1.82
C TYR A 15 -5.49 -11.82 -0.37
N MET A 16 -6.53 -12.51 0.00
CA MET A 16 -6.65 -13.20 1.28
C MET A 16 -7.03 -14.67 1.04
N GLY A 17 -6.98 -15.46 2.08
CA GLY A 17 -7.42 -16.86 2.01
C GLY A 17 -7.57 -17.49 3.39
N THR A 18 -8.01 -18.75 3.38
CA THR A 18 -8.10 -19.57 4.59
C THR A 18 -7.00 -20.62 4.58
N VAL A 19 -6.29 -20.77 5.70
CA VAL A 19 -5.21 -21.76 5.84
C VAL A 19 -5.79 -23.16 5.82
N VAL A 20 -5.45 -23.94 4.80
CA VAL A 20 -5.94 -25.32 4.63
C VAL A 20 -4.85 -26.37 4.81
N LYS A 21 -3.57 -25.96 4.77
CA LYS A 21 -2.42 -26.85 4.99
C LYS A 21 -1.24 -26.06 5.52
N LEU A 22 -0.48 -26.69 6.43
CA LEU A 22 0.73 -26.13 7.03
C LEU A 22 1.98 -26.90 6.59
N GLY A 23 3.08 -26.19 6.46
CA GLY A 23 4.39 -26.79 6.34
C GLY A 23 4.84 -27.47 7.64
N PRO A 24 5.85 -28.36 7.59
CA PRO A 24 6.21 -29.21 8.74
C PRO A 24 6.78 -28.47 9.94
N SER A 25 7.14 -27.20 9.81
CA SER A 25 7.74 -26.39 10.90
C SER A 25 6.98 -25.08 11.11
N VAL A 26 5.71 -25.04 10.75
CA VAL A 26 4.85 -23.86 10.94
C VAL A 26 3.91 -24.16 12.10
N ASP A 27 4.03 -23.39 13.17
CA ASP A 27 3.22 -23.46 14.40
C ASP A 27 2.65 -22.10 14.82
N GLU A 28 3.05 -21.02 14.13
CA GLU A 28 2.59 -19.67 14.44
C GLU A 28 1.16 -19.38 13.95
N ILE A 29 0.62 -20.21 13.03
CA ILE A 29 -0.71 -20.05 12.45
C ILE A 29 -1.42 -21.39 12.39
N GLY A 30 -2.76 -21.41 12.54
CA GLY A 30 -3.57 -22.62 12.57
C GLY A 30 -4.35 -22.88 11.29
N LEU A 31 -4.80 -24.14 11.12
CA LEU A 31 -5.76 -24.50 10.07
C LEU A 31 -7.09 -23.77 10.32
N GLY A 32 -7.71 -23.28 9.25
CA GLY A 32 -8.96 -22.54 9.28
C GLY A 32 -8.80 -21.05 9.58
N GLU A 33 -7.60 -20.57 9.92
CA GLU A 33 -7.37 -19.14 10.13
C GLU A 33 -7.46 -18.37 8.81
N ARG A 34 -8.08 -17.19 8.86
CA ARG A 34 -8.16 -16.24 7.75
C ARG A 34 -6.91 -15.37 7.72
N VAL A 35 -6.30 -15.24 6.56
CA VAL A 35 -5.04 -14.52 6.39
C VAL A 35 -5.09 -13.63 5.14
N ALA A 36 -4.63 -12.39 5.28
CA ALA A 36 -4.22 -11.57 4.15
C ALA A 36 -2.75 -11.85 3.80
N VAL A 37 -2.39 -11.68 2.55
CA VAL A 37 -1.06 -12.05 2.07
C VAL A 37 -0.28 -10.82 1.65
N GLU A 38 0.83 -10.56 2.34
CA GLU A 38 1.83 -9.55 1.96
C GLU A 38 2.60 -10.01 0.73
N ILE A 39 2.96 -9.06 -0.13
CA ILE A 39 3.63 -9.34 -1.41
C ILE A 39 5.01 -9.97 -1.21
N HIS A 40 5.81 -9.41 -0.29
CA HIS A 40 7.24 -9.71 -0.20
C HIS A 40 7.60 -10.60 0.98
N ALA A 41 8.21 -11.73 0.68
CA ALA A 41 8.82 -12.59 1.69
C ALA A 41 10.32 -12.31 1.81
N GLY A 42 10.73 -11.64 2.86
CA GLY A 42 12.15 -11.53 3.22
C GLY A 42 12.73 -12.86 3.69
N CYS A 43 14.06 -13.01 3.68
CA CYS A 43 14.72 -14.20 4.22
C CYS A 43 14.72 -14.28 5.76
N GLY A 44 14.28 -13.23 6.45
CA GLY A 44 14.18 -13.12 7.90
C GLY A 44 15.53 -12.95 8.64
N ARG A 45 16.68 -13.23 8.03
CA ARG A 45 17.98 -13.35 8.70
C ARG A 45 19.07 -12.38 8.25
N CYS A 46 18.94 -11.72 7.10
CA CYS A 46 19.92 -10.72 6.68
C CYS A 46 19.74 -9.40 7.45
N LYS A 47 20.72 -8.50 7.36
CA LYS A 47 20.68 -7.20 8.04
C LYS A 47 19.40 -6.42 7.72
N ARG A 48 19.00 -6.36 6.44
CA ARG A 48 17.80 -5.63 6.02
C ARG A 48 16.51 -6.23 6.59
N CYS A 49 16.35 -7.55 6.53
CA CYS A 49 15.18 -8.20 7.10
C CYS A 49 15.08 -8.00 8.61
N ARG A 50 16.21 -8.02 9.33
CA ARG A 50 16.22 -7.75 10.79
C ARG A 50 15.89 -6.30 11.14
N GLN A 51 15.97 -5.39 10.17
CA GLN A 51 15.57 -3.99 10.28
C GLN A 51 14.12 -3.74 9.79
N GLY A 52 13.36 -4.79 9.45
CA GLY A 52 12.03 -4.67 8.85
C GLY A 52 12.02 -4.36 7.35
N MET A 53 13.19 -4.13 6.74
CA MET A 53 13.33 -3.77 5.32
C MET A 53 13.40 -5.01 4.43
N TYR A 54 12.39 -5.88 4.49
CA TYR A 54 12.38 -7.16 3.79
C TYR A 54 12.25 -7.02 2.27
N THR A 55 11.64 -5.96 1.77
CA THR A 55 11.59 -5.63 0.33
C THR A 55 12.99 -5.38 -0.25
N SER A 56 13.95 -4.97 0.58
CA SER A 56 15.36 -4.78 0.26
C SER A 56 16.23 -5.94 0.75
N CYS A 57 15.67 -7.15 0.83
CA CYS A 57 16.36 -8.34 1.31
C CYS A 57 17.64 -8.62 0.51
N HIS A 58 18.77 -8.75 1.21
CA HIS A 58 20.06 -9.02 0.57
C HIS A 58 20.16 -10.40 -0.09
N ASN A 59 19.27 -11.33 0.23
CA ASN A 59 19.26 -12.67 -0.35
C ASN A 59 18.38 -12.77 -1.61
N TYR A 60 17.93 -11.63 -2.16
CA TYR A 60 17.25 -11.59 -3.44
C TYR A 60 18.22 -11.19 -4.55
N GLY A 61 18.01 -11.76 -5.74
CA GLY A 61 18.86 -11.51 -6.89
C GLY A 61 20.31 -11.90 -6.65
N LYS A 62 21.21 -11.24 -7.34
CA LYS A 62 22.66 -11.48 -7.29
C LYS A 62 23.40 -10.67 -6.22
N ASN A 63 22.68 -10.04 -5.29
CA ASN A 63 23.29 -9.13 -4.31
C ASN A 63 24.36 -9.79 -3.43
N TYR A 64 24.23 -11.10 -3.18
CA TYR A 64 25.19 -11.89 -2.40
C TYR A 64 25.45 -13.23 -3.07
N GLY A 65 26.44 -13.26 -3.95
CA GLY A 65 26.93 -14.48 -4.59
C GLY A 65 26.65 -14.55 -6.10
N SER A 66 27.11 -15.63 -6.71
CA SER A 66 27.04 -15.85 -8.16
C SER A 66 25.67 -16.38 -8.63
N GLN A 67 24.85 -16.90 -7.73
CA GLN A 67 23.53 -17.43 -8.06
C GLN A 67 22.46 -16.34 -7.87
N ASP A 68 21.66 -16.16 -8.90
CA ASP A 68 20.44 -15.38 -8.79
C ASP A 68 19.41 -16.18 -7.95
N LYS A 69 19.04 -15.65 -6.81
CA LYS A 69 18.04 -16.26 -5.92
C LYS A 69 16.61 -15.81 -6.24
N GLY A 70 16.46 -14.98 -7.28
CA GLY A 70 15.19 -14.38 -7.66
C GLY A 70 14.67 -13.39 -6.62
N HIS A 71 13.82 -12.52 -7.04
CA HIS A 71 13.03 -11.66 -6.15
C HIS A 71 11.74 -12.41 -5.81
N ARG A 72 11.44 -12.58 -4.53
CA ARG A 72 10.23 -13.27 -4.07
C ARG A 72 9.14 -12.25 -3.80
N ALA A 73 8.32 -12.03 -4.80
CA ALA A 73 7.15 -11.17 -4.71
C ALA A 73 5.94 -11.93 -5.25
N ASN A 74 4.99 -12.25 -4.37
CA ASN A 74 3.78 -12.97 -4.71
C ASN A 74 3.00 -12.23 -5.81
N GLY A 75 2.65 -12.91 -6.90
CA GLY A 75 1.95 -12.34 -8.04
C GLY A 75 2.78 -11.48 -8.99
N TYR A 76 4.12 -11.36 -8.75
CA TYR A 76 5.05 -10.65 -9.64
C TYR A 76 6.23 -11.51 -10.10
N THR A 77 6.81 -12.29 -9.20
CA THR A 77 7.97 -13.14 -9.49
C THR A 77 7.80 -14.56 -9.00
N THR A 78 6.82 -14.78 -8.14
CA THR A 78 6.34 -16.06 -7.68
C THR A 78 4.84 -16.10 -7.82
N ASP A 79 4.22 -17.27 -7.75
CA ASP A 79 2.78 -17.42 -7.88
C ASP A 79 2.03 -16.57 -6.85
N GLY A 80 0.95 -15.95 -7.32
CA GLY A 80 0.07 -15.08 -6.55
C GLY A 80 -1.31 -15.66 -6.33
N GLY A 81 -2.30 -14.78 -6.14
CA GLY A 81 -3.62 -15.12 -5.64
C GLY A 81 -4.70 -15.45 -6.67
N PHE A 82 -4.44 -15.34 -7.97
CA PHE A 82 -5.45 -15.69 -8.99
C PHE A 82 -5.53 -17.22 -9.19
N THR A 83 -5.78 -17.92 -8.10
CA THR A 83 -5.84 -19.38 -8.01
C THR A 83 -6.75 -19.83 -6.87
N GLU A 84 -7.20 -21.06 -6.90
CA GLU A 84 -7.98 -21.65 -5.79
C GLU A 84 -7.11 -21.93 -4.55
N TYR A 85 -5.83 -22.25 -4.75
CA TYR A 85 -4.88 -22.54 -3.68
C TYR A 85 -3.53 -21.88 -3.98
N ALA A 86 -2.97 -21.21 -2.98
CA ALA A 86 -1.65 -20.58 -3.04
C ALA A 86 -0.75 -21.12 -1.93
N VAL A 87 0.55 -21.22 -2.22
CA VAL A 87 1.57 -21.56 -1.22
C VAL A 87 2.38 -20.33 -0.88
N ASN A 88 2.27 -19.90 0.37
CA ASN A 88 2.90 -18.67 0.85
C ASN A 88 3.91 -18.95 1.95
N ASN A 89 4.92 -18.10 2.06
CA ASN A 89 5.83 -18.10 3.19
C ASN A 89 5.11 -17.55 4.43
N ILE A 90 5.34 -18.13 5.60
CA ILE A 90 4.72 -17.68 6.85
C ILE A 90 4.95 -16.17 7.12
N ASN A 91 6.11 -15.63 6.71
CA ASN A 91 6.42 -14.21 6.89
C ASN A 91 5.57 -13.26 6.03
N THR A 92 4.77 -13.79 5.10
CA THR A 92 3.85 -12.98 4.28
C THR A 92 2.41 -13.07 4.76
N LEU A 93 2.12 -13.85 5.79
CA LEU A 93 0.76 -14.07 6.27
C LEU A 93 0.44 -13.15 7.45
N ILE A 94 -0.66 -12.43 7.32
CA ILE A 94 -1.19 -11.53 8.34
C ILE A 94 -2.58 -12.03 8.71
N ARG A 95 -2.81 -12.36 10.00
CA ARG A 95 -4.13 -12.77 10.45
C ARG A 95 -5.14 -11.66 10.21
N VAL A 96 -6.27 -12.01 9.62
CA VAL A 96 -7.39 -11.09 9.44
C VAL A 96 -8.17 -11.03 10.77
N PRO A 97 -8.30 -9.85 11.39
CA PRO A 97 -9.08 -9.70 12.61
C PRO A 97 -10.54 -10.10 12.45
N GLU A 98 -11.18 -10.50 13.55
CA GLU A 98 -12.63 -10.65 13.56
C GLU A 98 -13.32 -9.33 13.22
N GLY A 99 -14.41 -9.40 12.46
CA GLY A 99 -15.19 -8.24 12.03
C GLY A 99 -14.73 -7.60 10.71
N ILE A 100 -13.56 -8.00 10.17
CA ILE A 100 -13.11 -7.59 8.83
C ILE A 100 -13.65 -8.62 7.82
N SER A 101 -14.33 -8.16 6.77
CA SER A 101 -14.81 -9.02 5.68
C SER A 101 -13.65 -9.53 4.80
N ASP A 102 -13.94 -10.50 3.94
CA ASP A 102 -12.93 -11.04 3.00
C ASP A 102 -12.53 -9.98 1.97
N GLU A 103 -13.50 -9.18 1.52
CA GLU A 103 -13.28 -8.08 0.59
C GLU A 103 -12.40 -6.99 1.22
N GLU A 104 -12.67 -6.59 2.45
CA GLU A 104 -11.85 -5.61 3.18
C GLU A 104 -10.43 -6.14 3.41
N ALA A 105 -10.29 -7.42 3.73
CA ALA A 105 -8.98 -8.04 3.94
C ALA A 105 -8.09 -8.00 2.68
N THR A 106 -8.65 -7.98 1.48
CA THR A 106 -7.86 -7.82 0.24
C THR A 106 -7.22 -6.45 0.10
N LEU A 107 -7.74 -5.42 0.79
CA LEU A 107 -7.24 -4.04 0.71
C LEU A 107 -6.02 -3.80 1.62
N ILE A 108 -5.63 -4.76 2.45
CA ILE A 108 -4.60 -4.58 3.48
C ILE A 108 -3.24 -4.22 2.90
N VAL A 109 -2.89 -4.77 1.74
CA VAL A 109 -1.61 -4.48 1.04
C VAL A 109 -1.58 -3.03 0.56
N THR A 110 -2.66 -2.57 -0.04
CA THR A 110 -2.80 -1.20 -0.57
C THR A 110 -2.87 -0.19 0.58
N ALA A 111 -3.61 -0.47 1.65
CA ALA A 111 -3.64 0.35 2.85
C ALA A 111 -2.26 0.40 3.55
N GLY A 112 -1.55 -0.73 3.60
CA GLY A 112 -0.20 -0.83 4.11
C GLY A 112 0.80 0.04 3.31
N THR A 113 0.64 0.13 2.00
CA THR A 113 1.45 1.01 1.14
C THR A 113 1.24 2.48 1.51
N ALA A 114 -0.01 2.92 1.70
CA ALA A 114 -0.33 4.28 2.12
C ALA A 114 0.22 4.59 3.53
N THR A 115 0.05 3.66 4.47
CA THR A 115 0.57 3.78 5.84
C THR A 115 2.09 3.88 5.84
N TYR A 116 2.77 3.03 5.09
CA TYR A 116 4.23 3.05 4.98
C TYR A 116 4.75 4.35 4.39
N GLY A 117 4.05 4.94 3.41
CA GLY A 117 4.41 6.24 2.84
C GLY A 117 4.48 7.34 3.90
N LEU A 118 3.53 7.39 4.82
CA LEU A 118 3.53 8.34 5.95
C LEU A 118 4.61 7.99 6.99
N ASP A 119 4.77 6.70 7.32
CA ASP A 119 5.74 6.23 8.31
C ASP A 119 7.19 6.55 7.89
N VAL A 120 7.55 6.39 6.62
CA VAL A 120 8.91 6.69 6.09
C VAL A 120 9.26 8.17 6.24
N LEU A 121 8.27 9.06 6.24
CA LEU A 121 8.45 10.50 6.42
C LEU A 121 8.55 10.93 7.89
N GLY A 122 8.52 9.97 8.81
CA GLY A 122 8.63 10.24 10.25
C GLY A 122 7.32 10.06 11.02
N GLY A 123 6.26 9.65 10.34
CA GLY A 123 4.92 9.52 10.90
C GLY A 123 4.15 10.84 10.88
N LEU A 124 2.83 10.73 10.90
CA LEU A 124 1.92 11.87 10.92
C LEU A 124 1.61 12.27 12.37
N ILE A 125 1.73 13.55 12.68
CA ILE A 125 1.30 14.10 13.96
C ILE A 125 -0.16 14.53 13.86
N ALA A 126 -0.97 14.20 14.86
CA ALA A 126 -2.39 14.54 14.86
C ALA A 126 -2.58 16.07 14.70
N GLY A 127 -3.43 16.47 13.77
CA GLY A 127 -3.67 17.86 13.39
C GLY A 127 -2.85 18.35 12.19
N GLU A 128 -1.86 17.57 11.73
CA GLU A 128 -1.16 17.90 10.48
C GLU A 128 -2.06 17.69 9.26
N SER A 129 -1.86 18.51 8.26
CA SER A 129 -2.64 18.53 7.03
C SER A 129 -2.08 17.60 5.96
N VAL A 130 -2.96 16.90 5.25
CA VAL A 130 -2.58 15.97 4.18
C VAL A 130 -3.34 16.30 2.91
N VAL A 131 -2.62 16.43 1.80
CA VAL A 131 -3.19 16.45 0.45
C VAL A 131 -2.95 15.09 -0.20
N VAL A 132 -4.01 14.49 -0.71
CA VAL A 132 -3.94 13.27 -1.54
C VAL A 132 -4.31 13.65 -2.97
N THR A 133 -3.39 13.44 -3.91
CA THR A 133 -3.65 13.66 -5.33
C THR A 133 -4.02 12.35 -6.01
N GLY A 134 -5.23 12.29 -6.58
CA GLY A 134 -5.78 11.09 -7.21
C GLY A 134 -6.61 10.22 -6.28
N GLY A 135 -7.92 10.11 -6.58
CA GLY A 135 -8.92 9.31 -5.88
C GLY A 135 -9.04 7.88 -6.43
N GLY A 136 -7.94 7.28 -6.87
CA GLY A 136 -7.87 5.84 -7.16
C GLY A 136 -7.82 5.01 -5.87
N PRO A 137 -7.77 3.66 -5.97
CA PRO A 137 -7.77 2.78 -4.79
C PRO A 137 -6.71 3.15 -3.74
N ILE A 138 -5.48 3.46 -4.17
CA ILE A 138 -4.39 3.88 -3.27
C ILE A 138 -4.72 5.20 -2.57
N GLY A 139 -5.17 6.22 -3.34
CA GLY A 139 -5.49 7.54 -2.77
C GLY A 139 -6.70 7.50 -1.82
N LEU A 140 -7.74 6.74 -2.16
CA LEU A 140 -8.90 6.57 -1.28
C LEU A 140 -8.53 5.90 0.04
N LEU A 141 -7.68 4.87 0.01
CA LEU A 141 -7.16 4.24 1.22
C LEU A 141 -6.20 5.17 1.98
N ALA A 142 -5.41 5.99 1.27
CA ALA A 142 -4.56 7.00 1.90
C ALA A 142 -5.37 8.02 2.71
N ILE A 143 -6.55 8.43 2.22
CA ILE A 143 -7.48 9.30 2.96
C ILE A 143 -7.92 8.63 4.26
N ALA A 144 -8.42 7.40 4.18
CA ALA A 144 -8.89 6.66 5.34
C ALA A 144 -7.77 6.47 6.39
N VAL A 145 -6.56 6.15 5.93
CA VAL A 145 -5.36 6.03 6.78
C VAL A 145 -5.02 7.38 7.43
N ALA A 146 -4.92 8.45 6.65
CA ALA A 146 -4.58 9.78 7.17
C ALA A 146 -5.59 10.25 8.22
N LYS A 147 -6.90 10.07 7.97
CA LYS A 147 -7.95 10.38 8.96
C LYS A 147 -7.82 9.55 10.23
N THR A 148 -7.57 8.26 10.10
CA THR A 148 -7.38 7.34 11.24
C THR A 148 -6.17 7.74 12.09
N LEU A 149 -5.11 8.25 11.47
CA LEU A 149 -3.92 8.76 12.15
C LEU A 149 -4.10 10.16 12.74
N GLY A 150 -5.23 10.83 12.47
CA GLY A 150 -5.58 12.12 13.06
C GLY A 150 -5.21 13.33 12.21
N ALA A 151 -4.98 13.17 10.91
CA ALA A 151 -4.77 14.30 9.99
C ALA A 151 -5.97 15.27 9.96
N ALA A 152 -5.70 16.57 9.90
CA ALA A 152 -6.71 17.61 9.77
C ALA A 152 -6.10 18.92 9.23
N PRO A 153 -6.54 19.44 8.06
CA PRO A 153 -7.50 18.80 7.16
C PRO A 153 -6.89 17.71 6.28
N VAL A 154 -7.74 16.78 5.79
CA VAL A 154 -7.42 15.86 4.71
C VAL A 154 -8.10 16.35 3.44
N ILE A 155 -7.33 16.63 2.40
CA ILE A 155 -7.76 17.19 1.13
C ILE A 155 -7.57 16.14 0.03
N LEU A 156 -8.63 15.82 -0.72
CA LEU A 156 -8.53 14.99 -1.91
C LEU A 156 -8.63 15.82 -3.17
N THR A 157 -7.77 15.55 -4.13
CA THR A 157 -7.89 16.09 -5.49
C THR A 157 -8.03 14.97 -6.51
N ASP A 158 -8.96 15.09 -7.44
CA ASP A 158 -9.14 14.20 -8.60
C ASP A 158 -9.83 14.97 -9.73
N ILE A 159 -9.87 14.40 -10.92
CA ILE A 159 -10.60 14.94 -12.06
C ILE A 159 -11.99 14.32 -12.19
N GLU A 160 -12.32 13.26 -11.46
CA GLU A 160 -13.57 12.52 -11.53
C GLU A 160 -14.41 12.74 -10.26
N ASN A 161 -15.58 13.35 -10.41
CA ASN A 161 -16.45 13.72 -9.30
C ASN A 161 -16.90 12.52 -8.45
N ASN A 162 -17.16 11.36 -9.06
CA ASN A 162 -17.54 10.16 -8.33
C ASN A 162 -16.45 9.70 -7.35
N ARG A 163 -15.18 9.85 -7.71
CA ARG A 163 -14.05 9.54 -6.80
C ARG A 163 -13.95 10.54 -5.66
N LEU A 164 -14.23 11.81 -5.94
CA LEU A 164 -14.28 12.85 -4.92
C LEU A 164 -15.41 12.59 -3.90
N GLU A 165 -16.56 12.08 -4.35
CA GLU A 165 -17.67 11.69 -3.47
C GLU A 165 -17.28 10.52 -2.56
N ILE A 166 -16.72 9.44 -3.11
CA ILE A 166 -16.19 8.31 -2.33
C ILE A 166 -15.15 8.80 -1.32
N GLY A 167 -14.27 9.72 -1.72
CA GLY A 167 -13.26 10.29 -0.84
C GLY A 167 -13.86 11.03 0.36
N ARG A 168 -14.99 11.75 0.17
CA ARG A 168 -15.72 12.38 1.30
C ARG A 168 -16.29 11.33 2.26
N GLU A 169 -16.86 10.25 1.72
CA GLU A 169 -17.39 9.14 2.54
C GLU A 169 -16.28 8.49 3.37
N LEU A 170 -15.05 8.42 2.83
CA LEU A 170 -13.87 7.87 3.51
C LEU A 170 -13.18 8.87 4.44
N GLY A 171 -13.65 10.11 4.52
CA GLY A 171 -13.21 11.09 5.50
C GLY A 171 -12.38 12.24 4.95
N ALA A 172 -12.33 12.49 3.63
CA ALA A 172 -11.77 13.73 3.12
C ALA A 172 -12.59 14.94 3.60
N ASP A 173 -11.95 15.88 4.28
CA ASP A 173 -12.58 17.11 4.77
C ASP A 173 -12.89 18.07 3.61
N ILE A 174 -12.04 18.09 2.60
CA ILE A 174 -12.15 18.94 1.42
C ILE A 174 -11.87 18.12 0.17
N THR A 175 -12.64 18.35 -0.87
CA THR A 175 -12.39 17.74 -2.19
C THR A 175 -12.33 18.81 -3.26
N LEU A 176 -11.34 18.72 -4.15
CA LEU A 176 -11.08 19.67 -5.22
C LEU A 176 -11.08 18.92 -6.56
N ASN A 177 -11.92 19.37 -7.51
CA ASN A 177 -11.83 18.87 -8.86
C ASN A 177 -10.75 19.67 -9.63
N ALA A 178 -9.66 18.99 -9.99
CA ALA A 178 -8.52 19.62 -10.66
C ALA A 178 -8.82 20.12 -12.09
N ARG A 179 -10.00 19.80 -12.66
CA ARG A 179 -10.47 20.41 -13.91
C ARG A 179 -11.10 21.79 -13.68
N ASP A 180 -11.61 22.03 -12.48
CA ASP A 180 -12.41 23.21 -12.20
C ASP A 180 -11.63 24.32 -11.47
N VAL A 181 -10.53 23.92 -10.78
CA VAL A 181 -9.74 24.84 -9.94
C VAL A 181 -8.23 24.63 -10.11
N ASN A 182 -7.46 25.68 -9.81
CA ASN A 182 -6.02 25.54 -9.61
C ASN A 182 -5.78 24.95 -8.20
N VAL A 183 -5.40 23.67 -8.16
CA VAL A 183 -5.22 22.93 -6.89
C VAL A 183 -4.22 23.59 -5.98
N VAL A 184 -3.07 24.04 -6.48
CA VAL A 184 -2.01 24.70 -5.67
C VAL A 184 -2.52 25.97 -5.02
N GLU A 185 -3.25 26.81 -5.76
CA GLU A 185 -3.82 28.04 -5.22
C GLU A 185 -4.88 27.76 -4.15
N GLU A 186 -5.75 26.78 -4.38
CA GLU A 186 -6.78 26.40 -3.40
C GLU A 186 -6.16 25.82 -2.12
N VAL A 187 -5.19 24.93 -2.25
CA VAL A 187 -4.47 24.37 -1.09
C VAL A 187 -3.76 25.48 -0.29
N ARG A 188 -3.13 26.45 -0.95
CA ARG A 188 -2.51 27.61 -0.28
C ARG A 188 -3.52 28.49 0.41
N LYS A 189 -4.71 28.70 -0.15
CA LYS A 189 -5.80 29.44 0.53
C LYS A 189 -6.27 28.70 1.79
N ILE A 190 -6.45 27.38 1.69
CA ILE A 190 -6.90 26.52 2.80
C ILE A 190 -5.88 26.56 3.94
N SER A 191 -4.59 26.48 3.65
CA SER A 191 -3.49 26.46 4.62
C SER A 191 -3.07 27.85 5.14
N GLY A 192 -3.60 28.93 4.56
CA GLY A 192 -3.17 30.28 4.87
C GLY A 192 -1.80 30.67 4.29
N GLY A 193 -1.31 29.92 3.27
CA GLY A 193 -0.15 30.31 2.46
C GLY A 193 0.97 29.26 2.32
N PRO A 194 1.38 28.50 3.36
CA PRO A 194 2.56 27.63 3.25
C PRO A 194 2.32 26.35 2.44
N GLY A 195 1.07 25.92 2.26
CA GLY A 195 0.74 24.59 1.73
C GLY A 195 0.37 23.62 2.86
N CYS A 196 0.44 22.32 2.60
CA CYS A 196 0.13 21.28 3.57
C CYS A 196 1.40 20.61 4.09
N ASP A 197 1.29 19.95 5.26
CA ASP A 197 2.42 19.26 5.89
C ASP A 197 2.85 18.03 5.08
N TYR A 198 1.89 17.33 4.46
CA TYR A 198 2.15 16.14 3.62
C TYR A 198 1.39 16.21 2.30
N VAL A 199 2.06 15.76 1.25
CA VAL A 199 1.42 15.47 -0.05
C VAL A 199 1.66 14.01 -0.42
N MET A 200 0.57 13.28 -0.66
CA MET A 200 0.60 11.89 -1.14
C MET A 200 0.19 11.86 -2.62
N GLU A 201 1.16 11.70 -3.50
CA GLU A 201 0.91 11.61 -4.92
C GLU A 201 0.47 10.18 -5.29
N CYS A 202 -0.80 10.03 -5.69
CA CYS A 202 -1.45 8.77 -6.03
C CYS A 202 -2.10 8.78 -7.43
N SER A 203 -1.94 9.87 -8.20
CA SER A 203 -2.58 10.02 -9.51
C SER A 203 -1.72 9.47 -10.66
N GLY A 204 -0.40 9.51 -10.52
CA GLY A 204 0.54 9.23 -11.61
C GLY A 204 0.48 10.26 -12.75
N ALA A 205 -0.16 11.41 -12.55
CA ALA A 205 -0.24 12.46 -13.55
C ALA A 205 1.13 13.12 -13.75
N PRO A 206 1.53 13.43 -15.01
CA PRO A 206 2.88 13.93 -15.30
C PRO A 206 3.30 15.19 -14.55
N ASN A 207 2.35 16.06 -14.20
CA ASN A 207 2.60 17.34 -13.52
C ASN A 207 2.35 17.27 -12.00
N ALA A 208 1.76 16.20 -11.49
CA ALA A 208 1.32 16.12 -10.09
C ALA A 208 2.49 16.29 -9.09
N LEU A 209 3.67 15.73 -9.40
CA LEU A 209 4.86 15.92 -8.56
C LEU A 209 5.34 17.37 -8.50
N ASN A 210 5.22 18.13 -9.60
CA ASN A 210 5.58 19.54 -9.62
C ASN A 210 4.58 20.41 -8.84
N GLU A 211 3.32 19.99 -8.81
CA GLU A 211 2.27 20.66 -8.05
C GLU A 211 2.35 20.34 -6.55
N ALA A 212 2.97 19.21 -6.21
CA ALA A 212 3.18 18.77 -4.83
C ALA A 212 4.37 19.47 -4.12
N ALA A 213 5.27 20.08 -4.89
CA ALA A 213 6.45 20.78 -4.39
C ALA A 213 6.17 22.26 -4.10
#